data_c64775fd6a722425c2a4cabe129f04bf
#
_entry.id   c64775fd6a722425c2a4cabe129f04bf
#
_cell.length_a   1.000
_cell.length_b   1.000
_cell.length_c   1.000
_cell.angle_alpha   90.00
_cell.angle_beta   90.00
_cell.angle_gamma   90.00
#
_symmetry.space_group_name_H-M   'P 1'
#
loop_
_entity.id
_entity.type
_entity.pdbx_description
1 polymer ?
#
loop_
_entity_poly.entity_id
_entity_poly.type
_entity_poly.pdbx_seq_one_letter_code
_entity_poly.pdbx_strand_id
1 'polypeptide(L)'
;MTVAGILFVAAIGYGLLRFVTAYGVGYERSRLAARAGVIARSLDAEAIKKLTGSVADQDTPIFHSIVARLAQLETDNKDCRFIYLMGRKDGAVIFLADGTDPSSPDYSPPGEVYEEASPALVRSFATGEPFVEGPSSDRWGTWVSGLAPIRDPSSQSVLAVMGMDVSADRWSITQGIGRGLAALATGLLAWAMYSLARRFRT
;
A
#
# COMPACT_ATOMS: atom_id res chain seq x y z
N MET A 1 -33.15 0.72 -32.15
CA MET A 1 -32.34 -0.31 -31.45
C MET A 1 -33.28 -1.39 -30.96
N THR A 2 -32.94 -2.64 -31.17
CA THR A 2 -33.66 -3.76 -30.55
C THR A 2 -33.24 -3.90 -29.11
N VAL A 3 -34.10 -4.47 -28.24
CA VAL A 3 -33.77 -4.78 -26.83
C VAL A 3 -32.46 -5.57 -26.73
N ALA A 4 -32.22 -6.51 -27.67
CA ALA A 4 -30.98 -7.28 -27.74
C ALA A 4 -29.75 -6.40 -27.94
N GLY A 5 -29.82 -5.34 -28.77
CA GLY A 5 -28.71 -4.41 -28.97
C GLY A 5 -28.38 -3.59 -27.72
N ILE A 6 -29.39 -3.20 -26.95
CA ILE A 6 -29.20 -2.48 -25.67
C ILE A 6 -28.51 -3.40 -24.66
N LEU A 7 -29.01 -4.64 -24.52
CA LEU A 7 -28.41 -5.62 -23.62
C LEU A 7 -26.96 -5.96 -23.97
N PHE A 8 -26.64 -6.05 -25.26
CA PHE A 8 -25.28 -6.30 -25.73
C PHE A 8 -24.31 -5.17 -25.35
N VAL A 9 -24.70 -3.90 -25.57
CA VAL A 9 -23.89 -2.73 -25.18
C VAL A 9 -23.71 -2.67 -23.67
N ALA A 10 -24.77 -2.93 -22.90
CA ALA A 10 -24.72 -2.97 -21.43
C ALA A 10 -23.77 -4.05 -20.93
N ALA A 11 -23.78 -5.24 -21.53
CA ALA A 11 -22.89 -6.34 -21.19
C ALA A 11 -21.41 -6.00 -21.48
N ILE A 12 -21.12 -5.40 -22.63
CA ILE A 12 -19.74 -4.94 -22.95
C ILE A 12 -19.31 -3.85 -21.96
N GLY A 13 -20.16 -2.86 -21.69
CA GLY A 13 -19.84 -1.79 -20.75
C GLY A 13 -19.58 -2.32 -19.34
N TYR A 14 -20.39 -3.26 -18.86
CA TYR A 14 -20.16 -3.93 -17.59
C TYR A 14 -18.84 -4.71 -17.58
N GLY A 15 -18.54 -5.48 -18.62
CA GLY A 15 -17.30 -6.22 -18.77
C GLY A 15 -16.07 -5.30 -18.76
N LEU A 16 -16.13 -4.19 -19.50
CA LEU A 16 -15.09 -3.18 -19.53
C LEU A 16 -14.88 -2.54 -18.16
N LEU A 17 -15.96 -2.18 -17.48
CA LEU A 17 -15.90 -1.60 -16.13
C LEU A 17 -15.23 -2.57 -15.14
N ARG A 18 -15.62 -3.85 -15.18
CA ARG A 18 -15.02 -4.89 -14.34
C ARG A 18 -13.54 -5.10 -14.65
N PHE A 19 -13.19 -5.14 -15.94
CA PHE A 19 -11.79 -5.30 -16.39
C PHE A 19 -10.92 -4.11 -15.92
N VAL A 20 -11.35 -2.88 -16.21
CA VAL A 20 -10.59 -1.67 -15.83
C VAL A 20 -10.44 -1.57 -14.30
N THR A 21 -11.51 -1.91 -13.54
CA THR A 21 -11.43 -1.91 -12.08
C THR A 21 -10.44 -2.95 -11.57
N ALA A 22 -10.53 -4.19 -12.02
CA ALA A 22 -9.66 -5.27 -11.56
C ALA A 22 -8.19 -5.04 -11.95
N TYR A 23 -7.96 -4.61 -13.19
CA TYR A 23 -6.63 -4.29 -13.70
C TYR A 23 -6.02 -3.09 -12.95
N GLY A 24 -6.82 -2.02 -12.75
CA GLY A 24 -6.38 -0.81 -12.04
C GLY A 24 -5.99 -1.11 -10.59
N VAL A 25 -6.79 -1.89 -9.87
CA VAL A 25 -6.47 -2.32 -8.49
C VAL A 25 -5.17 -3.13 -8.45
N GLY A 26 -5.02 -4.10 -9.35
CA GLY A 26 -3.82 -4.92 -9.44
C GLY A 26 -2.58 -4.10 -9.75
N TYR A 27 -2.68 -3.16 -10.69
CA TYR A 27 -1.61 -2.26 -11.08
C TYR A 27 -1.16 -1.35 -9.92
N GLU A 28 -2.11 -0.69 -9.23
CA GLU A 28 -1.78 0.18 -8.08
C GLU A 28 -1.16 -0.61 -6.92
N ARG A 29 -1.65 -1.82 -6.63
CA ARG A 29 -1.02 -2.70 -5.64
C ARG A 29 0.41 -3.07 -6.04
N SER A 30 0.65 -3.44 -7.30
CA SER A 30 1.98 -3.77 -7.79
C SER A 30 2.93 -2.56 -7.70
N ARG A 31 2.44 -1.36 -8.00
CA ARG A 31 3.22 -0.11 -7.85
C ARG A 31 3.56 0.17 -6.39
N LEU A 32 2.60 0.02 -5.47
CA LEU A 32 2.84 0.24 -4.04
C LEU A 32 3.85 -0.77 -3.49
N ALA A 33 3.72 -2.07 -3.83
CA ALA A 33 4.70 -3.09 -3.45
C ALA A 33 6.10 -2.80 -4.00
N ALA A 34 6.20 -2.40 -5.28
CA ALA A 34 7.48 -2.04 -5.90
C ALA A 34 8.11 -0.83 -5.22
N ARG A 35 7.32 0.22 -4.91
CA ARG A 35 7.78 1.41 -4.19
C ARG A 35 8.27 1.06 -2.79
N ALA A 36 7.49 0.27 -2.03
CA ALA A 36 7.92 -0.23 -0.73
C ALA A 36 9.23 -1.01 -0.81
N GLY A 37 9.37 -1.88 -1.81
CA GLY A 37 10.62 -2.60 -2.06
C GLY A 37 11.81 -1.70 -2.39
N VAL A 38 11.62 -0.61 -3.15
CA VAL A 38 12.69 0.36 -3.44
C VAL A 38 13.12 1.10 -2.16
N ILE A 39 12.15 1.56 -1.36
CA ILE A 39 12.41 2.25 -0.10
C ILE A 39 13.14 1.31 0.87
N ALA A 40 12.65 0.09 1.06
CA ALA A 40 13.28 -0.89 1.95
C ALA A 40 14.75 -1.14 1.58
N ARG A 41 15.06 -1.27 0.29
CA ARG A 41 16.46 -1.43 -0.17
C ARG A 41 17.32 -0.18 -0.02
N SER A 42 16.74 1.00 0.16
CA SER A 42 17.48 2.25 0.40
C SER A 42 17.85 2.47 1.88
N LEU A 43 17.34 1.63 2.77
CA LEU A 43 17.63 1.68 4.20
C LEU A 43 18.90 0.88 4.52
N ASP A 44 19.64 1.36 5.52
CA ASP A 44 20.87 0.72 5.97
C ASP A 44 20.57 -0.53 6.82
N ALA A 45 20.66 -1.71 6.21
CA ALA A 45 20.40 -2.99 6.87
C ALA A 45 21.36 -3.25 8.05
N GLU A 46 22.63 -2.82 7.95
CA GLU A 46 23.59 -2.99 9.05
C GLU A 46 23.27 -2.08 10.25
N ALA A 47 22.71 -0.91 10.00
CA ALA A 47 22.19 -0.05 11.07
C ALA A 47 20.93 -0.66 11.72
N ILE A 48 19.98 -1.15 10.90
CA ILE A 48 18.74 -1.78 11.37
C ILE A 48 19.04 -3.03 12.21
N LYS A 49 20.02 -3.83 11.84
CA LYS A 49 20.46 -5.03 12.58
C LYS A 49 20.89 -4.73 14.02
N LYS A 50 21.28 -3.50 14.33
CA LYS A 50 21.70 -3.08 15.68
C LYS A 50 20.55 -2.66 16.58
N LEU A 51 19.34 -2.51 16.03
CA LEU A 51 18.17 -2.20 16.84
C LEU A 51 17.77 -3.43 17.66
N THR A 52 17.47 -3.19 18.92
CA THR A 52 17.08 -4.24 19.91
C THR A 52 15.56 -4.40 20.01
N GLY A 53 14.80 -3.45 19.44
CA GLY A 53 13.36 -3.35 19.63
C GLY A 53 12.99 -3.11 21.08
N SER A 54 13.67 -2.16 21.71
CA SER A 54 13.38 -1.70 23.06
C SER A 54 13.50 -0.19 23.16
N VAL A 55 12.90 0.40 24.19
CA VAL A 55 12.94 1.85 24.44
C VAL A 55 14.38 2.37 24.54
N ALA A 56 15.34 1.52 24.98
CA ALA A 56 16.76 1.90 25.06
C ALA A 56 17.37 2.25 23.69
N ASP A 57 16.80 1.80 22.59
CA ASP A 57 17.26 2.19 21.24
C ASP A 57 17.16 3.70 21.04
N GLN A 58 16.18 4.37 21.65
CA GLN A 58 15.94 5.81 21.53
C GLN A 58 17.11 6.67 21.98
N ASP A 59 17.99 6.16 22.83
CA ASP A 59 19.18 6.87 23.29
C ASP A 59 20.38 6.71 22.36
N THR A 60 20.21 5.98 21.23
CA THR A 60 21.32 5.66 20.33
C THR A 60 21.36 6.55 19.10
N PRO A 61 22.53 7.01 18.65
CA PRO A 61 22.67 7.77 17.39
C PRO A 61 22.17 7.00 16.15
N ILE A 62 22.26 5.67 16.19
CA ILE A 62 21.80 4.80 15.10
C ILE A 62 20.26 4.90 14.96
N PHE A 63 19.54 4.81 16.06
CA PHE A 63 18.09 4.95 16.07
C PHE A 63 17.68 6.31 15.52
N HIS A 64 18.28 7.40 15.99
CA HIS A 64 18.00 8.75 15.50
C HIS A 64 18.26 8.90 13.99
N SER A 65 19.33 8.29 13.49
CA SER A 65 19.62 8.31 12.04
C SER A 65 18.56 7.56 11.23
N ILE A 66 18.09 6.41 11.72
CA ILE A 66 17.03 5.62 11.07
C ILE A 66 15.71 6.40 11.08
N VAL A 67 15.28 6.93 12.23
CA VAL A 67 14.05 7.71 12.37
C VAL A 67 14.08 8.94 11.44
N ALA A 68 15.18 9.70 11.44
CA ALA A 68 15.34 10.84 10.54
C ALA A 68 15.21 10.44 9.05
N ARG A 69 15.75 9.28 8.68
CA ARG A 69 15.61 8.75 7.32
C ARG A 69 14.17 8.34 6.99
N LEU A 70 13.46 7.71 7.92
CA LEU A 70 12.04 7.36 7.74
C LEU A 70 11.18 8.61 7.60
N ALA A 71 11.36 9.61 8.46
CA ALA A 71 10.65 10.89 8.40
C ALA A 71 10.91 11.64 7.08
N GLN A 72 12.16 11.61 6.58
CA GLN A 72 12.47 12.18 5.27
C GLN A 72 11.73 11.46 4.14
N LEU A 73 11.72 10.12 4.18
CA LEU A 73 11.01 9.30 3.20
C LEU A 73 9.50 9.54 3.23
N GLU A 74 8.90 9.74 4.40
CA GLU A 74 7.50 10.12 4.56
C GLU A 74 7.21 11.48 3.90
N THR A 75 8.07 12.47 4.15
CA THR A 75 7.98 13.80 3.54
C THR A 75 8.08 13.76 2.01
N ASP A 76 8.96 12.91 1.47
CA ASP A 76 9.19 12.76 0.03
C ASP A 76 8.02 12.02 -0.66
N ASN A 77 7.27 11.19 0.08
CA ASN A 77 6.13 10.41 -0.40
C ASN A 77 4.79 11.00 0.07
N LYS A 78 4.37 12.12 -0.52
CA LYS A 78 3.20 12.93 -0.11
C LYS A 78 1.86 12.21 -0.02
N ASP A 79 1.71 11.07 -0.65
CA ASP A 79 0.52 10.21 -0.57
C ASP A 79 0.60 9.18 0.58
N CYS A 80 1.78 9.02 1.17
CA CYS A 80 2.03 8.19 2.33
C CYS A 80 1.73 8.96 3.63
N ARG A 81 1.16 8.29 4.60
CA ARG A 81 0.88 8.87 5.94
C ARG A 81 1.90 8.41 6.97
N PHE A 82 2.34 7.16 6.90
CA PHE A 82 3.30 6.57 7.82
C PHE A 82 4.36 5.78 7.08
N ILE A 83 5.61 5.87 7.55
CA ILE A 83 6.70 4.96 7.17
C ILE A 83 7.41 4.49 8.42
N TYR A 84 7.44 3.19 8.64
CA TYR A 84 7.92 2.58 9.86
C TYR A 84 8.68 1.27 9.61
N LEU A 85 9.37 0.79 10.63
CA LEU A 85 10.04 -0.51 10.66
C LEU A 85 9.43 -1.40 11.74
N MET A 86 9.13 -2.63 11.37
CA MET A 86 8.66 -3.66 12.29
C MET A 86 9.67 -4.80 12.37
N GLY A 87 9.77 -5.40 13.56
CA GLY A 87 10.57 -6.59 13.84
C GLY A 87 9.76 -7.68 14.50
N ARG A 88 10.41 -8.78 14.85
CA ARG A 88 9.81 -9.84 15.65
C ARG A 88 10.58 -10.00 16.98
N LYS A 89 9.82 -10.05 18.07
CA LYS A 89 10.36 -10.30 19.41
C LYS A 89 9.38 -11.16 20.20
N ASP A 90 9.85 -12.22 20.80
CA ASP A 90 9.06 -13.16 21.63
C ASP A 90 7.76 -13.66 20.95
N GLY A 91 7.84 -13.85 19.63
CA GLY A 91 6.70 -14.30 18.81
C GLY A 91 5.76 -13.19 18.32
N ALA A 92 5.83 -12.00 18.90
CA ALA A 92 5.03 -10.83 18.52
C ALA A 92 5.71 -10.01 17.40
N VAL A 93 4.90 -9.25 16.65
CA VAL A 93 5.38 -8.16 15.77
C VAL A 93 5.46 -6.90 16.61
N ILE A 94 6.60 -6.22 16.57
CA ILE A 94 6.84 -4.97 17.30
C ILE A 94 7.31 -3.87 16.37
N PHE A 95 7.09 -2.61 16.74
CA PHE A 95 7.74 -1.49 16.08
C PHE A 95 9.23 -1.46 16.48
N LEU A 96 10.11 -1.27 15.49
CA LEU A 96 11.54 -1.03 15.70
C LEU A 96 11.86 0.46 15.61
N ALA A 97 11.23 1.17 14.68
CA ALA A 97 11.35 2.60 14.47
C ALA A 97 10.16 3.13 13.69
N ASP A 98 9.78 4.35 13.95
CA ASP A 98 8.67 5.07 13.31
C ASP A 98 9.17 6.45 12.85
N GLY A 99 8.81 6.84 11.60
CA GLY A 99 9.12 8.15 11.05
C GLY A 99 8.24 9.28 11.59
N THR A 100 7.16 8.95 12.29
CA THR A 100 6.23 9.91 12.89
C THR A 100 6.91 10.70 14.02
N ASP A 101 6.56 11.99 14.15
CA ASP A 101 7.05 12.83 15.24
C ASP A 101 6.71 12.21 16.62
N PRO A 102 7.69 12.03 17.52
CA PRO A 102 7.45 11.44 18.84
C PRO A 102 6.43 12.18 19.71
N SER A 103 6.12 13.45 19.42
CA SER A 103 5.07 14.21 20.10
C SER A 103 3.66 13.93 19.55
N SER A 104 3.55 13.25 18.43
CA SER A 104 2.27 12.89 17.82
C SER A 104 1.58 11.77 18.60
N PRO A 105 0.24 11.81 18.77
CA PRO A 105 -0.51 10.69 19.31
C PRO A 105 -0.48 9.44 18.43
N ASP A 106 -0.05 9.58 17.19
CA ASP A 106 0.05 8.49 16.21
C ASP A 106 1.42 7.77 16.27
N TYR A 107 2.37 8.26 17.07
CA TYR A 107 3.72 7.70 17.16
C TYR A 107 3.76 6.34 17.86
N SER A 108 4.54 5.42 17.30
CA SER A 108 4.79 4.10 17.85
C SER A 108 6.23 3.96 18.34
N PRO A 109 6.46 3.90 19.66
CA PRO A 109 7.82 3.75 20.19
C PRO A 109 8.41 2.37 19.92
N PRO A 110 9.76 2.25 19.90
CA PRO A 110 10.41 0.96 19.73
C PRO A 110 10.04 -0.01 20.86
N GLY A 111 9.67 -1.23 20.46
CA GLY A 111 9.20 -2.29 21.37
C GLY A 111 7.69 -2.34 21.54
N GLU A 112 6.94 -1.36 21.07
CA GLU A 112 5.47 -1.43 21.08
C GLU A 112 4.98 -2.60 20.22
N VAL A 113 4.07 -3.41 20.79
CA VAL A 113 3.48 -4.55 20.08
C VAL A 113 2.42 -4.06 19.11
N TYR A 114 2.52 -4.51 17.86
CA TYR A 114 1.49 -4.33 16.87
C TYR A 114 0.48 -5.48 16.94
N GLU A 115 -0.57 -5.29 17.74
CA GLU A 115 -1.56 -6.35 18.02
C GLU A 115 -2.42 -6.69 16.80
N GLU A 116 -2.57 -5.73 15.86
CA GLU A 116 -3.33 -5.87 14.62
C GLU A 116 -2.54 -6.56 13.50
N ALA A 117 -1.36 -7.13 13.81
CA ALA A 117 -0.51 -7.78 12.83
C ALA A 117 -1.24 -8.90 12.06
N SER A 118 -1.37 -8.72 10.76
CA SER A 118 -2.04 -9.69 9.89
C SER A 118 -1.25 -10.99 9.77
N PRO A 119 -1.91 -12.13 9.49
CA PRO A 119 -1.19 -13.36 9.16
C PRO A 119 -0.25 -13.23 7.96
N ALA A 120 -0.52 -12.30 7.02
CA ALA A 120 0.35 -12.04 5.88
C ALA A 120 1.63 -11.32 6.32
N LEU A 121 1.52 -10.32 7.21
CA LEU A 121 2.66 -9.64 7.80
C LEU A 121 3.54 -10.61 8.60
N VAL A 122 2.94 -11.44 9.44
CA VAL A 122 3.68 -12.46 10.20
C VAL A 122 4.44 -13.42 9.28
N ARG A 123 3.80 -13.88 8.20
CA ARG A 123 4.46 -14.76 7.21
C ARG A 123 5.58 -14.07 6.43
N SER A 124 5.51 -12.76 6.21
CA SER A 124 6.52 -12.03 5.45
C SER A 124 7.92 -12.08 6.06
N PHE A 125 8.01 -12.23 7.37
CA PHE A 125 9.30 -12.46 8.05
C PHE A 125 9.97 -13.79 7.66
N ALA A 126 9.20 -14.76 7.15
CA ALA A 126 9.73 -16.03 6.65
C ALA A 126 9.92 -16.03 5.12
N THR A 127 8.97 -15.46 4.37
CA THR A 127 9.00 -15.46 2.90
C THR A 127 9.97 -14.43 2.32
N GLY A 128 10.04 -13.26 2.98
CA GLY A 128 10.89 -12.16 2.53
C GLY A 128 10.46 -11.52 1.21
N GLU A 129 9.18 -11.62 0.84
CA GLU A 129 8.62 -11.01 -0.37
C GLU A 129 7.83 -9.75 -0.05
N PRO A 130 8.00 -8.66 -0.84
CA PRO A 130 7.16 -7.48 -0.73
C PRO A 130 5.71 -7.81 -1.07
N PHE A 131 4.78 -7.21 -0.34
CA PHE A 131 3.34 -7.41 -0.57
C PHE A 131 2.54 -6.15 -0.21
N VAL A 132 1.25 -6.16 -0.57
CA VAL A 132 0.31 -5.10 -0.22
C VAL A 132 -0.89 -5.71 0.47
N GLU A 133 -1.29 -5.16 1.59
CA GLU A 133 -2.53 -5.52 2.27
C GLU A 133 -3.49 -4.35 2.41
N GLY A 134 -4.68 -4.63 2.85
CA GLY A 134 -5.74 -3.64 3.02
C GLY A 134 -6.65 -3.50 1.77
N PRO A 135 -7.64 -2.58 1.86
CA PRO A 135 -7.86 -1.70 3.01
C PRO A 135 -8.12 -2.47 4.30
N SER A 136 -7.41 -2.12 5.36
CA SER A 136 -7.58 -2.66 6.72
C SER A 136 -7.58 -1.51 7.72
N SER A 137 -8.31 -1.69 8.83
CA SER A 137 -8.39 -0.70 9.89
C SER A 137 -7.61 -1.16 11.10
N ASP A 138 -6.89 -0.22 11.69
CA ASP A 138 -6.20 -0.35 12.96
C ASP A 138 -6.54 0.85 13.87
N ARG A 139 -5.81 1.01 14.96
CA ARG A 139 -6.02 2.10 15.93
C ARG A 139 -5.73 3.50 15.38
N TRP A 140 -4.99 3.61 14.28
CA TRP A 140 -4.63 4.89 13.66
C TRP A 140 -5.49 5.26 12.44
N GLY A 141 -6.24 4.30 11.87
CA GLY A 141 -7.11 4.59 10.75
C GLY A 141 -7.41 3.42 9.83
N THR A 142 -7.65 3.74 8.55
CA THR A 142 -7.87 2.72 7.52
C THR A 142 -6.87 2.93 6.38
N TRP A 143 -6.05 1.90 6.14
CA TRP A 143 -4.87 1.98 5.30
C TRP A 143 -4.85 0.92 4.21
N VAL A 144 -4.13 1.24 3.13
CA VAL A 144 -3.57 0.27 2.21
C VAL A 144 -2.06 0.32 2.40
N SER A 145 -1.51 -0.77 2.91
CA SER A 145 -0.13 -0.85 3.37
C SER A 145 0.74 -1.58 2.36
N GLY A 146 1.80 -0.92 1.90
CA GLY A 146 2.89 -1.54 1.16
C GLY A 146 3.96 -2.02 2.13
N LEU A 147 4.22 -3.31 2.17
CA LEU A 147 5.11 -3.95 3.13
C LEU A 147 6.28 -4.61 2.40
N ALA A 148 7.50 -4.33 2.83
CA ALA A 148 8.71 -4.85 2.20
C ALA A 148 9.73 -5.32 3.23
N PRO A 149 10.08 -6.61 3.23
CA PRO A 149 11.11 -7.16 4.09
C PRO A 149 12.50 -6.61 3.76
N ILE A 150 13.27 -6.33 4.81
CA ILE A 150 14.68 -5.94 4.76
C ILE A 150 15.50 -7.14 5.21
N ARG A 151 16.44 -7.58 4.36
CA ARG A 151 17.25 -8.76 4.61
C ARG A 151 18.62 -8.40 5.12
N ASP A 152 19.15 -9.25 5.98
CA ASP A 152 20.57 -9.24 6.34
C ASP A 152 21.42 -9.54 5.08
N PRO A 153 22.34 -8.66 4.70
CA PRO A 153 23.18 -8.89 3.52
C PRO A 153 23.98 -10.18 3.58
N SER A 154 24.37 -10.61 4.79
CA SER A 154 25.22 -11.79 4.99
C SER A 154 24.46 -13.10 5.08
N SER A 155 23.37 -13.14 5.85
CA SER A 155 22.60 -14.37 6.09
C SER A 155 21.35 -14.50 5.23
N GLN A 156 20.92 -13.43 4.56
CA GLN A 156 19.68 -13.33 3.80
C GLN A 156 18.39 -13.54 4.65
N SER A 157 18.52 -13.65 5.95
CA SER A 157 17.37 -13.66 6.86
C SER A 157 16.68 -12.29 6.91
N VAL A 158 15.37 -12.27 7.16
CA VAL A 158 14.64 -11.01 7.30
C VAL A 158 14.94 -10.40 8.67
N LEU A 159 15.52 -9.21 8.67
CA LEU A 159 15.81 -8.40 9.86
C LEU A 159 14.59 -7.63 10.34
N ALA A 160 13.90 -7.02 9.39
CA ALA A 160 12.75 -6.16 9.63
C ALA A 160 11.79 -6.18 8.43
N VAL A 161 10.59 -5.68 8.63
CA VAL A 161 9.66 -5.35 7.55
C VAL A 161 9.42 -3.84 7.61
N MET A 162 9.74 -3.15 6.52
CA MET A 162 9.38 -1.76 6.33
C MET A 162 7.92 -1.68 5.88
N GLY A 163 7.12 -0.88 6.55
CA GLY A 163 5.75 -0.55 6.17
C GLY A 163 5.64 0.89 5.67
N MET A 164 4.76 1.08 4.70
CA MET A 164 4.32 2.40 4.24
C MET A 164 2.81 2.40 4.02
N ASP A 165 2.11 3.34 4.64
CA ASP A 165 0.67 3.38 4.67
C ASP A 165 0.12 4.53 3.83
N VAL A 166 -0.78 4.19 2.91
CA VAL A 166 -1.58 5.13 2.13
C VAL A 166 -3.01 5.10 2.67
N SER A 167 -3.61 6.28 2.91
CA SER A 167 -5.00 6.37 3.36
C SER A 167 -5.95 5.65 2.39
N ALA A 168 -6.86 4.85 2.92
CA ALA A 168 -7.88 4.15 2.13
C ALA A 168 -8.76 5.11 1.33
N ASP A 169 -9.01 6.33 1.83
CA ASP A 169 -9.76 7.36 1.10
C ASP A 169 -9.01 7.79 -0.16
N ARG A 170 -7.71 8.10 -0.05
CA ARG A 170 -6.88 8.43 -1.22
C ARG A 170 -6.80 7.27 -2.21
N TRP A 171 -6.67 6.06 -1.70
CA TRP A 171 -6.69 4.84 -2.50
C TRP A 171 -7.99 4.67 -3.29
N SER A 172 -9.14 4.92 -2.63
CA SER A 172 -10.47 4.83 -3.25
C SER A 172 -10.70 5.89 -4.33
N ILE A 173 -10.20 7.12 -4.14
CA ILE A 173 -10.30 8.21 -5.12
C ILE A 173 -9.56 7.82 -6.41
N THR A 174 -8.35 7.28 -6.30
CA THR A 174 -7.56 6.85 -7.46
C THR A 174 -8.31 5.77 -8.26
N GLN A 175 -8.96 4.83 -7.59
CA GLN A 175 -9.79 3.81 -8.25
C GLN A 175 -11.08 4.40 -8.84
N GLY A 176 -11.69 5.40 -8.17
CA GLY A 176 -12.90 6.08 -8.62
C GLY A 176 -12.74 6.76 -9.99
N ILE A 177 -11.58 7.37 -10.24
CA ILE A 177 -11.27 8.02 -11.52
C ILE A 177 -11.30 7.00 -12.66
N GLY A 178 -10.67 5.85 -12.50
CA GLY A 178 -10.69 4.78 -13.52
C GLY A 178 -12.10 4.27 -13.82
N ARG A 179 -12.94 4.13 -12.79
CA ARG A 179 -14.36 3.73 -12.94
C ARG A 179 -15.17 4.79 -13.67
N GLY A 180 -14.96 6.07 -13.36
CA GLY A 180 -15.63 7.19 -14.03
C GLY A 180 -15.30 7.25 -15.51
N LEU A 181 -14.02 7.09 -15.88
CA LEU A 181 -13.58 7.05 -17.30
C LEU A 181 -14.20 5.87 -18.06
N ALA A 182 -14.26 4.68 -17.44
CA ALA A 182 -14.87 3.51 -18.07
C ALA A 182 -16.38 3.71 -18.28
N ALA A 183 -17.08 4.32 -17.35
CA ALA A 183 -18.51 4.64 -17.47
C ALA A 183 -18.77 5.67 -18.59
N LEU A 184 -17.93 6.71 -18.69
CA LEU A 184 -18.02 7.71 -19.77
C LEU A 184 -17.76 7.07 -21.14
N ALA A 185 -16.74 6.23 -21.27
CA ALA A 185 -16.46 5.51 -22.52
C ALA A 185 -17.62 4.62 -22.95
N THR A 186 -18.24 3.92 -22.01
CA THR A 186 -19.43 3.09 -22.26
C THR A 186 -20.62 3.95 -22.72
N GLY A 187 -20.87 5.09 -22.09
CA GLY A 187 -21.93 6.04 -22.46
C GLY A 187 -21.73 6.60 -23.88
N LEU A 188 -20.50 6.97 -24.23
CA LEU A 188 -20.14 7.45 -25.57
C LEU A 188 -20.34 6.38 -26.64
N LEU A 189 -19.96 5.14 -26.37
CA LEU A 189 -20.19 4.00 -27.27
C LEU A 189 -21.68 3.76 -27.50
N ALA A 190 -22.48 3.77 -26.44
CA ALA A 190 -23.94 3.60 -26.52
C ALA A 190 -24.58 4.71 -27.34
N TRP A 191 -24.17 5.97 -27.12
CA TRP A 191 -24.65 7.12 -27.88
C TRP A 191 -24.24 7.05 -29.37
N ALA A 192 -23.01 6.68 -29.68
CA ALA A 192 -22.54 6.52 -31.06
C ALA A 192 -23.34 5.45 -31.81
N MET A 193 -23.56 4.29 -31.18
CA MET A 193 -24.38 3.22 -31.76
C MET A 193 -25.84 3.65 -31.96
N TYR A 194 -26.42 4.38 -31.01
CA TYR A 194 -27.77 4.91 -31.15
C TYR A 194 -27.87 5.92 -32.33
N SER A 195 -26.90 6.82 -32.43
CA SER A 195 -26.83 7.83 -33.46
C SER A 195 -26.68 7.21 -34.86
N LEU A 196 -25.84 6.16 -34.96
CA LEU A 196 -25.66 5.40 -36.19
C LEU A 196 -26.97 4.67 -36.61
N ALA A 197 -27.59 3.99 -35.65
CA ALA A 197 -28.86 3.28 -35.87
C ALA A 197 -30.01 4.21 -36.29
N ARG A 198 -30.02 5.47 -35.90
CA ARG A 198 -30.98 6.47 -36.37
C ARG A 198 -30.73 6.86 -37.84
N ARG A 199 -29.48 6.98 -38.26
CA ARG A 199 -29.13 7.36 -39.67
C ARG A 199 -29.51 6.31 -40.68
N PHE A 200 -29.56 5.03 -40.32
CA PHE A 200 -29.97 3.94 -41.22
C PHE A 200 -31.50 3.65 -41.19
N ARG A 201 -32.28 4.41 -40.42
CA ARG A 201 -33.76 4.30 -40.38
C ARG A 201 -34.50 5.39 -41.19
N THR A 202 -33.77 6.36 -41.71
CA THR A 202 -34.23 7.37 -42.68
C THR A 202 -33.81 6.98 -44.05
#